data_fda4a93bd1108853c00a6ebc3eac8a19
#
_entry.id   fda4a93bd1108853c00a6ebc3eac8a19
#
_cell.length_a   1.000
_cell.length_b   1.000
_cell.length_c   1.000
_cell.angle_alpha   90.00
_cell.angle_beta   90.00
_cell.angle_gamma   90.00
#
_symmetry.space_group_name_H-M   'P 1'
#
loop_
_entity.id
_entity.type
_entity.pdbx_description
1 polymer ?
#
loop_
_entity_poly.entity_id
_entity_poly.type
_entity_poly.pdbx_seq_one_letter_code
_entity_poly.pdbx_strand_id
1 'polypeptide(L)'
;MMEPSGTDRNLIVCMKQVPDLSIGRREKTEQPPQRLPVRLNLLDAYALEAAARLRDADKNIHITALSLGRSGEDEALRQALAIAADDAVLAVVPDPDVLDALAVSRLLAQAIRLIEKKAGPAELIFCGQQSIDGQSAQVGPQLAQCLNLPFAGRGLEASLCGGVMRIRQGNEDGTGLVEMDLPCVAAFDKIPGEPRLPTVRSSMEASRAVIPMLELSEIPAPLLTVRETRPASRGMQGVRICKQTGEDSAKQLFQLLNAAGVL
;
A
#
# COMPACT_ATOMS: atom_id res chain seq x y z
N MET A 1 -20.29 -14.00 -8.83
CA MET A 1 -18.93 -14.50 -9.10
C MET A 1 -18.97 -15.04 -10.52
N MET A 2 -18.44 -14.28 -11.49
CA MET A 2 -18.26 -14.78 -12.85
C MET A 2 -17.03 -15.69 -12.85
N GLU A 3 -17.14 -16.88 -13.42
CA GLU A 3 -15.96 -17.68 -13.69
C GLU A 3 -15.06 -16.92 -14.67
N PRO A 4 -13.76 -16.76 -14.42
CA PRO A 4 -12.87 -16.08 -15.35
C PRO A 4 -12.88 -16.85 -16.68
N SER A 5 -13.15 -16.16 -17.77
CA SER A 5 -12.97 -16.70 -19.12
C SER A 5 -11.47 -17.01 -19.24
N GLY A 6 -11.08 -18.20 -19.67
CA GLY A 6 -9.74 -18.78 -19.64
C GLY A 6 -8.64 -18.03 -20.40
N THR A 7 -8.75 -16.72 -20.54
CA THR A 7 -7.79 -15.78 -21.15
C THR A 7 -7.48 -14.58 -20.25
N ASP A 8 -8.15 -14.43 -19.10
CA ASP A 8 -7.96 -13.26 -18.23
C ASP A 8 -6.72 -13.42 -17.35
N ARG A 9 -5.91 -12.36 -17.28
CA ARG A 9 -4.72 -12.28 -16.43
C ARG A 9 -5.13 -11.88 -15.03
N ASN A 10 -4.83 -12.69 -14.03
CA ASN A 10 -5.13 -12.37 -12.64
C ASN A 10 -4.03 -11.47 -12.05
N LEU A 11 -4.44 -10.30 -11.57
CA LEU A 11 -3.61 -9.36 -10.83
C LEU A 11 -4.16 -9.23 -9.42
N ILE A 12 -3.35 -9.53 -8.40
CA ILE A 12 -3.70 -9.37 -6.99
C ILE A 12 -3.04 -8.11 -6.45
N VAL A 13 -3.81 -7.21 -5.84
CA VAL A 13 -3.28 -6.04 -5.13
C VAL A 13 -3.42 -6.29 -3.63
N CYS A 14 -2.29 -6.50 -2.96
CA CYS A 14 -2.24 -6.58 -1.51
C CYS A 14 -2.34 -5.17 -0.92
N MET A 15 -3.25 -4.97 0.03
CA MET A 15 -3.49 -3.67 0.63
C MET A 15 -3.77 -3.75 2.11
N LYS A 16 -3.55 -2.64 2.80
CA LYS A 16 -3.71 -2.52 4.24
C LYS A 16 -4.70 -1.43 4.60
N GLN A 17 -5.57 -1.74 5.55
CA GLN A 17 -6.37 -0.75 6.24
C GLN A 17 -5.52 -0.06 7.30
N VAL A 18 -5.47 1.26 7.29
CA VAL A 18 -4.65 2.05 8.21
C VAL A 18 -5.49 3.14 8.88
N PRO A 19 -5.09 3.62 10.09
CA PRO A 19 -5.76 4.75 10.72
C PRO A 19 -5.66 6.02 9.86
N ASP A 20 -6.74 6.78 9.77
CA ASP A 20 -6.73 8.09 9.11
C ASP A 20 -6.20 9.18 10.06
N LEU A 21 -4.90 9.41 9.99
CA LEU A 21 -4.22 10.42 10.80
C LEU A 21 -4.51 11.87 10.37
N SER A 22 -5.23 12.09 9.25
CA SER A 22 -5.56 13.44 8.79
C SER A 22 -6.59 14.12 9.65
N ILE A 23 -7.47 13.36 10.28
CA ILE A 23 -8.57 13.86 11.11
C ILE A 23 -8.05 14.30 12.48
N GLY A 24 -7.14 13.55 13.10
CA GLY A 24 -6.58 13.91 14.42
C GLY A 24 -5.71 15.18 14.45
N ARG A 25 -5.29 15.69 13.28
CA ARG A 25 -4.59 16.99 13.17
C ARG A 25 -5.52 18.20 13.16
N ARG A 26 -6.81 18.02 12.88
CA ARG A 26 -7.80 19.12 12.81
C ARG A 26 -8.45 19.42 14.14
N GLU A 27 -8.57 18.43 15.00
CA GLU A 27 -9.18 18.62 16.32
C GLU A 27 -8.08 18.62 17.38
N LYS A 28 -7.80 19.82 17.95
CA LYS A 28 -7.06 19.98 19.21
C LYS A 28 -7.97 19.60 20.39
N THR A 29 -8.59 18.43 20.34
CA THR A 29 -9.39 17.93 21.45
C THR A 29 -8.46 17.20 22.42
N GLU A 30 -8.62 17.51 23.70
CA GLU A 30 -7.84 16.93 24.82
C GLU A 30 -8.04 15.42 24.98
N GLN A 31 -8.99 14.81 24.25
CA GLN A 31 -9.24 13.39 24.23
C GLN A 31 -9.20 12.87 22.81
N PRO A 32 -8.23 12.00 22.46
CA PRO A 32 -8.24 11.33 21.15
C PRO A 32 -9.52 10.49 21.03
N PRO A 33 -10.15 10.42 19.84
CA PRO A 33 -11.31 9.58 19.62
C PRO A 33 -10.95 8.12 19.96
N GLN A 34 -11.86 7.40 20.60
CA GLN A 34 -11.66 6.00 21.02
C GLN A 34 -11.29 5.06 19.86
N ARG A 35 -11.66 5.40 18.62
CA ARG A 35 -11.20 4.77 17.37
C ARG A 35 -11.01 5.85 16.32
N LEU A 36 -9.82 5.92 15.74
CA LEU A 36 -9.59 6.73 14.55
C LEU A 36 -10.36 6.12 13.37
N PRO A 37 -10.97 6.93 12.50
CA PRO A 37 -11.45 6.47 11.22
C PRO A 37 -10.33 5.75 10.48
N VAL A 38 -10.70 4.81 9.63
CA VAL A 38 -9.74 4.00 8.87
C VAL A 38 -9.86 4.30 7.38
N ARG A 39 -8.79 4.04 6.64
CA ARG A 39 -8.75 4.20 5.19
C ARG A 39 -7.78 3.22 4.56
N LEU A 40 -7.84 3.12 3.25
CA LEU A 40 -6.83 2.44 2.45
C LEU A 40 -5.46 3.13 2.62
N ASN A 41 -4.41 2.36 2.83
CA ASN A 41 -3.04 2.86 2.85
C ASN A 41 -2.70 3.61 1.54
N LEU A 42 -2.08 4.78 1.65
CA LEU A 42 -1.84 5.66 0.50
C LEU A 42 -1.00 4.99 -0.59
N LEU A 43 0.07 4.29 -0.21
CA LEU A 43 0.92 3.63 -1.21
C LEU A 43 0.25 2.41 -1.84
N ASP A 44 -0.68 1.76 -1.14
CA ASP A 44 -1.48 0.69 -1.73
C ASP A 44 -2.51 1.27 -2.73
N ALA A 45 -3.01 2.50 -2.50
CA ALA A 45 -3.84 3.20 -3.48
C ALA A 45 -3.06 3.51 -4.77
N TYR A 46 -1.76 3.82 -4.68
CA TYR A 46 -0.90 3.96 -5.85
C TYR A 46 -0.63 2.61 -6.55
N ALA A 47 -0.47 1.53 -5.80
CA ALA A 47 -0.36 0.19 -6.38
C ALA A 47 -1.66 -0.22 -7.12
N LEU A 48 -2.82 0.11 -6.55
CA LEU A 48 -4.12 -0.11 -7.20
C LEU A 48 -4.28 0.75 -8.46
N GLU A 49 -3.82 2.00 -8.45
CA GLU A 49 -3.80 2.86 -9.63
C GLU A 49 -2.87 2.30 -10.72
N ALA A 50 -1.69 1.77 -10.35
CA ALA A 50 -0.80 1.12 -11.31
C ALA A 50 -1.47 -0.10 -11.95
N ALA A 51 -2.16 -0.94 -11.17
CA ALA A 51 -2.95 -2.06 -11.66
C ALA A 51 -4.09 -1.60 -12.59
N ALA A 52 -4.80 -0.55 -12.22
CA ALA A 52 -5.87 0.01 -13.03
C ALA A 52 -5.39 0.59 -14.36
N ARG A 53 -4.20 1.22 -14.40
CA ARG A 53 -3.58 1.69 -15.65
C ARG A 53 -3.19 0.52 -16.57
N LEU A 54 -2.67 -0.57 -16.00
CA LEU A 54 -2.41 -1.79 -16.79
C LEU A 54 -3.69 -2.35 -17.40
N ARG A 55 -4.79 -2.43 -16.62
CA ARG A 55 -6.10 -2.87 -17.13
C ARG A 55 -6.68 -1.91 -18.15
N ASP A 56 -6.41 -0.61 -18.05
CA ASP A 56 -6.85 0.36 -19.08
C ASP A 56 -6.16 0.09 -20.42
N ALA A 57 -4.92 -0.39 -20.41
CA ALA A 57 -4.15 -0.80 -21.58
C ALA A 57 -4.48 -2.21 -22.08
N ASP A 58 -4.76 -3.15 -21.18
CA ASP A 58 -5.15 -4.54 -21.47
C ASP A 58 -6.39 -4.92 -20.67
N LYS A 59 -7.54 -4.95 -21.34
CA LYS A 59 -8.86 -5.20 -20.74
C LYS A 59 -9.03 -6.63 -20.20
N ASN A 60 -8.11 -7.53 -20.50
CA ASN A 60 -8.12 -8.91 -20.00
C ASN A 60 -7.49 -9.04 -18.59
N ILE A 61 -7.12 -7.94 -17.95
CA ILE A 61 -6.58 -7.96 -16.58
C ILE A 61 -7.75 -7.87 -15.59
N HIS A 62 -7.87 -8.91 -14.74
CA HIS A 62 -8.80 -8.97 -13.61
C HIS A 62 -8.08 -8.60 -12.31
N ILE A 63 -8.58 -7.61 -11.58
CA ILE A 63 -7.94 -7.07 -10.38
C ILE A 63 -8.66 -7.57 -9.14
N THR A 64 -7.97 -8.36 -8.31
CA THR A 64 -8.46 -8.79 -6.98
C THR A 64 -7.75 -8.01 -5.88
N ALA A 65 -8.50 -7.30 -5.04
CA ALA A 65 -7.99 -6.66 -3.83
C ALA A 65 -7.89 -7.68 -2.69
N LEU A 66 -6.73 -7.80 -2.04
CA LEU A 66 -6.50 -8.70 -0.90
C LEU A 66 -6.05 -7.91 0.32
N SER A 67 -6.70 -8.10 1.45
CA SER A 67 -6.28 -7.54 2.75
C SER A 67 -6.24 -8.61 3.83
N LEU A 68 -5.37 -8.41 4.84
CA LEU A 68 -5.39 -9.12 6.11
C LEU A 68 -6.06 -8.23 7.16
N GLY A 69 -6.96 -8.81 7.96
CA GLY A 69 -7.64 -8.06 9.00
C GLY A 69 -8.52 -8.94 9.88
N ARG A 70 -9.13 -8.35 10.89
CA ARG A 70 -10.18 -9.01 11.67
C ARG A 70 -11.46 -9.11 10.85
N SER A 71 -12.32 -10.04 11.22
CA SER A 71 -13.65 -10.10 10.62
C SER A 71 -14.36 -8.74 10.73
N GLY A 72 -14.86 -8.22 9.60
CA GLY A 72 -15.50 -6.91 9.50
C GLY A 72 -14.57 -5.72 9.31
N GLU A 73 -13.25 -5.91 9.22
CA GLU A 73 -12.28 -4.86 8.87
C GLU A 73 -12.07 -4.80 7.35
N ASP A 74 -13.11 -4.42 6.61
CA ASP A 74 -13.15 -4.49 5.15
C ASP A 74 -13.24 -3.12 4.43
N GLU A 75 -13.11 -2.00 5.17
CA GLU A 75 -13.26 -0.65 4.63
C GLU A 75 -12.25 -0.35 3.49
N ALA A 76 -11.00 -0.75 3.64
CA ALA A 76 -9.99 -0.58 2.58
C ALA A 76 -10.35 -1.39 1.32
N LEU A 77 -10.91 -2.57 1.48
CA LEU A 77 -11.37 -3.41 0.37
C LEU A 77 -12.58 -2.80 -0.34
N ARG A 78 -13.52 -2.19 0.40
CA ARG A 78 -14.65 -1.44 -0.18
C ARG A 78 -14.16 -0.23 -0.96
N GLN A 79 -13.16 0.49 -0.46
CA GLN A 79 -12.54 1.58 -1.19
C GLN A 79 -11.86 1.07 -2.47
N ALA A 80 -11.19 -0.07 -2.44
CA ALA A 80 -10.58 -0.67 -3.63
C ALA A 80 -11.62 -1.06 -4.69
N LEU A 81 -12.73 -1.69 -4.29
CA LEU A 81 -13.85 -2.00 -5.19
C LEU A 81 -14.46 -0.73 -5.81
N ALA A 82 -14.60 0.33 -5.00
CA ALA A 82 -15.13 1.59 -5.50
C ALA A 82 -14.19 2.28 -6.50
N ILE A 83 -12.87 2.05 -6.38
CA ILE A 83 -11.84 2.70 -7.21
C ILE A 83 -11.57 1.91 -8.49
N ALA A 84 -11.19 0.63 -8.35
CA ALA A 84 -10.71 -0.12 -9.51
C ALA A 84 -10.74 -1.65 -9.38
N ALA A 85 -10.85 -2.24 -8.19
CA ALA A 85 -10.84 -3.69 -8.06
C ALA A 85 -12.15 -4.31 -8.60
N ASP A 86 -12.04 -5.46 -9.25
CA ASP A 86 -13.17 -6.24 -9.75
C ASP A 86 -13.71 -7.15 -8.64
N ASP A 87 -12.81 -7.74 -7.84
CA ASP A 87 -13.13 -8.54 -6.67
C ASP A 87 -12.32 -8.09 -5.45
N ALA A 88 -12.79 -8.48 -4.26
CA ALA A 88 -12.09 -8.23 -3.00
C ALA A 88 -12.18 -9.44 -2.08
N VAL A 89 -11.12 -9.71 -1.33
CA VAL A 89 -11.04 -10.84 -0.39
C VAL A 89 -10.40 -10.38 0.91
N LEU A 90 -11.05 -10.67 2.03
CA LEU A 90 -10.51 -10.46 3.38
C LEU A 90 -9.93 -11.78 3.92
N ALA A 91 -8.63 -11.87 4.05
CA ALA A 91 -8.00 -12.97 4.77
C ALA A 91 -8.07 -12.69 6.27
N VAL A 92 -8.84 -13.50 6.99
CA VAL A 92 -9.16 -13.24 8.40
C VAL A 92 -8.06 -13.75 9.30
N VAL A 93 -7.58 -12.87 10.17
CA VAL A 93 -6.65 -13.17 11.26
C VAL A 93 -7.21 -12.65 12.58
N PRO A 94 -7.07 -13.40 13.69
CA PRO A 94 -7.63 -13.00 14.98
C PRO A 94 -7.05 -11.69 15.52
N ASP A 95 -5.74 -11.52 15.41
CA ASP A 95 -5.04 -10.33 15.89
C ASP A 95 -3.91 -9.91 14.93
N PRO A 96 -4.20 -9.02 13.95
CA PRO A 96 -3.21 -8.54 12.99
C PRO A 96 -2.15 -7.62 13.64
N ASP A 97 -2.44 -7.01 14.79
CA ASP A 97 -1.57 -6.01 15.42
C ASP A 97 -0.32 -6.62 16.06
N VAL A 98 -0.34 -7.92 16.38
CA VAL A 98 0.83 -8.62 16.93
C VAL A 98 1.74 -9.20 15.85
N LEU A 99 1.34 -9.15 14.58
CA LEU A 99 2.09 -9.76 13.48
C LEU A 99 3.24 -8.85 13.05
N ASP A 100 4.41 -9.44 12.88
CA ASP A 100 5.52 -8.78 12.21
C ASP A 100 5.41 -8.88 10.68
N ALA A 101 6.30 -8.17 9.96
CA ALA A 101 6.26 -8.13 8.50
C ALA A 101 6.43 -9.52 7.87
N LEU A 102 7.20 -10.42 8.48
CA LEU A 102 7.40 -11.76 7.95
C LEU A 102 6.15 -12.64 8.14
N ALA A 103 5.50 -12.55 9.30
CA ALA A 103 4.24 -13.26 9.54
C ALA A 103 3.15 -12.78 8.57
N VAL A 104 3.03 -11.46 8.37
CA VAL A 104 2.12 -10.86 7.38
C VAL A 104 2.43 -11.39 5.97
N SER A 105 3.70 -11.42 5.56
CA SER A 105 4.10 -11.87 4.22
C SER A 105 3.78 -13.35 4.00
N ARG A 106 3.98 -14.21 4.99
CA ARG A 106 3.60 -15.63 4.95
C ARG A 106 2.08 -15.83 4.84
N LEU A 107 1.31 -15.06 5.59
CA LEU A 107 -0.15 -15.11 5.53
C LEU A 107 -0.70 -14.60 4.19
N LEU A 108 -0.14 -13.52 3.64
CA LEU A 108 -0.48 -13.06 2.29
C LEU A 108 -0.15 -14.12 1.23
N ALA A 109 1.03 -14.76 1.32
CA ALA A 109 1.39 -15.85 0.41
C ALA A 109 0.43 -17.04 0.52
N GLN A 110 -0.02 -17.39 1.73
CA GLN A 110 -1.03 -18.44 1.94
C GLN A 110 -2.37 -18.03 1.31
N ALA A 111 -2.82 -16.79 1.54
CA ALA A 111 -4.07 -16.26 0.97
C ALA A 111 -4.03 -16.25 -0.56
N ILE A 112 -2.93 -15.80 -1.16
CA ILE A 112 -2.74 -15.79 -2.62
C ILE A 112 -2.88 -17.20 -3.18
N ARG A 113 -2.17 -18.19 -2.61
CA ARG A 113 -2.27 -19.59 -3.05
C ARG A 113 -3.69 -20.17 -2.93
N LEU A 114 -4.47 -19.71 -1.95
CA LEU A 114 -5.87 -20.12 -1.81
C LEU A 114 -6.78 -19.45 -2.84
N ILE A 115 -6.50 -18.19 -3.20
CA ILE A 115 -7.19 -17.48 -4.28
C ILE A 115 -6.87 -18.16 -5.62
N GLU A 116 -5.60 -18.46 -5.89
CA GLU A 116 -5.15 -19.13 -7.11
C GLU A 116 -5.83 -20.49 -7.35
N LYS A 117 -6.11 -21.24 -6.30
CA LYS A 117 -6.83 -22.52 -6.40
C LYS A 117 -8.26 -22.36 -6.92
N LYS A 118 -8.85 -21.18 -6.75
CA LYS A 118 -10.25 -20.90 -7.14
C LYS A 118 -10.37 -20.09 -8.43
N ALA A 119 -9.45 -19.12 -8.61
CA ALA A 119 -9.52 -18.15 -9.70
C ALA A 119 -8.44 -18.36 -10.79
N GLY A 120 -7.55 -19.35 -10.61
CA GLY A 120 -6.39 -19.55 -11.48
C GLY A 120 -5.15 -18.76 -11.00
N PRO A 121 -3.99 -18.99 -11.63
CA PRO A 121 -2.72 -18.43 -11.19
C PRO A 121 -2.71 -16.90 -11.27
N ALA A 122 -2.10 -16.26 -10.27
CA ALA A 122 -1.85 -14.82 -10.27
C ALA A 122 -0.55 -14.55 -11.03
N GLU A 123 -0.64 -13.86 -12.17
CA GLU A 123 0.54 -13.47 -12.94
C GLU A 123 1.23 -12.23 -12.35
N LEU A 124 0.47 -11.37 -11.69
CA LEU A 124 0.93 -10.10 -11.14
C LEU A 124 0.46 -9.93 -9.69
N ILE A 125 1.38 -9.58 -8.81
CA ILE A 125 1.09 -9.30 -7.41
C ILE A 125 1.66 -7.93 -7.08
N PHE A 126 0.79 -6.97 -6.76
CA PHE A 126 1.16 -5.61 -6.45
C PHE A 126 0.92 -5.28 -4.98
N CYS A 127 1.71 -4.39 -4.42
CA CYS A 127 1.51 -3.79 -3.11
C CYS A 127 2.08 -2.37 -3.05
N GLY A 128 1.74 -1.61 -2.04
CA GLY A 128 2.45 -0.38 -1.74
C GLY A 128 3.87 -0.66 -1.24
N GLN A 129 4.79 0.27 -1.45
CA GLN A 129 6.17 0.15 -0.99
C GLN A 129 6.23 -0.06 0.53
N GLN A 130 5.34 0.60 1.27
CA GLN A 130 5.21 0.47 2.72
C GLN A 130 3.85 0.98 3.21
N SER A 131 3.46 0.63 4.43
CA SER A 131 2.31 1.23 5.09
C SER A 131 2.71 2.49 5.85
N ILE A 132 1.77 3.45 5.97
CA ILE A 132 2.02 4.73 6.66
C ILE A 132 2.18 4.58 8.18
N ASP A 133 1.68 3.50 8.76
CA ASP A 133 1.74 3.19 10.18
C ASP A 133 2.97 2.37 10.56
N GLY A 134 3.40 1.41 9.72
CA GLY A 134 4.53 0.51 10.01
C GLY A 134 5.85 0.92 9.37
N GLN A 135 5.83 1.49 8.18
CA GLN A 135 6.98 2.03 7.43
C GLN A 135 8.18 1.07 7.29
N SER A 136 7.95 -0.25 7.35
CA SER A 136 9.03 -1.24 7.31
C SER A 136 9.57 -1.49 5.90
N ALA A 137 8.77 -1.29 4.86
CA ALA A 137 9.05 -1.61 3.47
C ALA A 137 9.48 -3.08 3.22
N GLN A 138 9.14 -4.00 4.13
CA GLN A 138 9.61 -5.39 4.11
C GLN A 138 8.59 -6.37 3.54
N VAL A 139 7.30 -6.05 3.58
CA VAL A 139 6.25 -7.01 3.19
C VAL A 139 6.37 -7.42 1.71
N GLY A 140 6.55 -6.48 0.80
CA GLY A 140 6.70 -6.77 -0.63
C GLY A 140 7.82 -7.77 -0.96
N PRO A 141 9.09 -7.49 -0.60
CA PRO A 141 10.20 -8.40 -0.87
C PRO A 141 10.09 -9.74 -0.13
N GLN A 142 9.58 -9.76 1.10
CA GLN A 142 9.36 -11.00 1.84
C GLN A 142 8.22 -11.84 1.23
N LEU A 143 7.15 -11.20 0.75
CA LEU A 143 6.07 -11.88 0.03
C LEU A 143 6.59 -12.54 -1.25
N ALA A 144 7.39 -11.81 -2.03
CA ALA A 144 8.02 -12.34 -3.23
C ALA A 144 8.89 -13.57 -2.92
N GLN A 145 9.69 -13.51 -1.85
CA GLN A 145 10.49 -14.65 -1.39
C GLN A 145 9.61 -15.81 -0.92
N CYS A 146 8.51 -15.56 -0.20
CA CYS A 146 7.58 -16.62 0.22
C CYS A 146 6.88 -17.31 -0.94
N LEU A 147 6.70 -16.61 -2.07
CA LEU A 147 6.11 -17.13 -3.30
C LEU A 147 7.17 -17.66 -4.27
N ASN A 148 8.46 -17.42 -4.01
CA ASN A 148 9.59 -17.70 -4.90
C ASN A 148 9.45 -17.03 -6.27
N LEU A 149 9.10 -15.72 -6.23
CA LEU A 149 8.89 -14.89 -7.42
C LEU A 149 9.90 -13.74 -7.47
N PRO A 150 10.23 -13.23 -8.69
CA PRO A 150 11.02 -12.02 -8.84
C PRO A 150 10.31 -10.81 -8.24
N PHE A 151 11.10 -9.83 -7.77
CA PHE A 151 10.61 -8.64 -7.08
C PHE A 151 11.20 -7.35 -7.62
N ALA A 152 10.36 -6.34 -7.83
CA ALA A 152 10.76 -4.96 -8.06
C ALA A 152 10.09 -4.04 -7.05
N GLY A 153 10.87 -3.24 -6.31
CA GLY A 153 10.36 -2.22 -5.38
C GLY A 153 10.47 -0.81 -5.93
N ARG A 154 9.92 0.18 -5.19
CA ARG A 154 9.95 1.61 -5.53
C ARG A 154 9.45 1.92 -6.95
N GLY A 155 8.43 1.17 -7.39
CA GLY A 155 7.81 1.30 -8.70
C GLY A 155 7.13 2.66 -8.86
N LEU A 156 7.40 3.32 -9.99
CA LEU A 156 6.79 4.59 -10.39
C LEU A 156 5.85 4.42 -11.57
N GLU A 157 6.11 3.44 -12.41
CA GLU A 157 5.28 3.07 -13.55
C GLU A 157 5.40 1.58 -13.81
N ALA A 158 4.33 0.99 -14.34
CA ALA A 158 4.27 -0.40 -14.76
C ALA A 158 3.75 -0.49 -16.19
N SER A 159 4.34 -1.38 -16.98
CA SER A 159 3.83 -1.74 -18.30
C SER A 159 4.08 -3.21 -18.58
N LEU A 160 3.17 -3.82 -19.32
CA LEU A 160 3.27 -5.22 -19.73
C LEU A 160 3.55 -5.26 -21.24
N CYS A 161 4.63 -5.89 -21.63
CA CYS A 161 5.03 -5.99 -23.03
C CYS A 161 5.52 -7.40 -23.37
N GLY A 162 4.84 -8.08 -24.27
CA GLY A 162 5.25 -9.41 -24.71
C GLY A 162 5.36 -10.48 -23.62
N GLY A 163 4.55 -10.37 -22.53
CA GLY A 163 4.61 -11.29 -21.38
C GLY A 163 5.70 -10.95 -20.35
N VAL A 164 6.41 -9.83 -20.52
CA VAL A 164 7.41 -9.31 -19.59
C VAL A 164 6.87 -8.07 -18.88
N MET A 165 6.97 -8.04 -17.56
CA MET A 165 6.64 -6.88 -16.75
C MET A 165 7.81 -5.91 -16.74
N ARG A 166 7.54 -4.66 -17.09
CA ARG A 166 8.48 -3.54 -17.01
C ARG A 166 8.08 -2.58 -15.90
N ILE A 167 8.99 -2.36 -14.96
CA ILE A 167 8.79 -1.42 -13.85
C ILE A 167 9.84 -0.31 -13.95
N ARG A 168 9.39 0.94 -14.03
CA ARG A 168 10.27 2.09 -13.84
C ARG A 168 10.40 2.34 -12.34
N GLN A 169 11.60 2.22 -11.81
CA GLN A 169 11.90 2.40 -10.39
C GLN A 169 12.50 3.78 -10.12
N GLY A 170 12.17 4.36 -8.95
CA GLY A 170 12.84 5.54 -8.42
C GLY A 170 14.06 5.14 -7.60
N ASN A 171 15.23 5.70 -7.89
CA ASN A 171 16.45 5.56 -7.12
C ASN A 171 16.95 6.93 -6.63
N GLU A 172 17.91 6.96 -5.74
CA GLU A 172 18.51 8.22 -5.24
C GLU A 172 19.15 9.02 -6.37
N ASP A 173 19.77 8.34 -7.33
CA ASP A 173 20.48 8.95 -8.46
C ASP A 173 19.59 9.16 -9.71
N GLY A 174 18.28 8.84 -9.64
CA GLY A 174 17.37 8.98 -10.76
C GLY A 174 16.35 7.85 -10.90
N THR A 175 16.10 7.41 -12.14
CA THR A 175 15.17 6.31 -12.42
C THR A 175 15.84 5.20 -13.23
N GLY A 176 15.53 3.95 -12.89
CA GLY A 176 15.94 2.76 -13.63
C GLY A 176 14.74 2.03 -14.22
N LEU A 177 14.97 1.18 -15.21
CA LEU A 177 13.99 0.26 -15.76
C LEU A 177 14.37 -1.17 -15.38
N VAL A 178 13.43 -1.90 -14.78
CA VAL A 178 13.59 -3.33 -14.44
C VAL A 178 12.60 -4.13 -15.27
N GLU A 179 13.07 -5.20 -15.88
CA GLU A 179 12.25 -6.19 -16.58
C GLU A 179 12.20 -7.48 -15.76
N MET A 180 11.03 -8.07 -15.64
CA MET A 180 10.80 -9.31 -14.90
C MET A 180 9.89 -10.23 -15.70
N ASP A 181 10.24 -11.52 -15.69
CA ASP A 181 9.34 -12.56 -16.18
C ASP A 181 8.13 -12.72 -15.26
N LEU A 182 7.01 -13.13 -15.81
CA LEU A 182 5.81 -13.47 -15.05
C LEU A 182 5.86 -14.93 -14.56
N PRO A 183 5.28 -15.24 -13.39
CA PRO A 183 4.63 -14.30 -12.45
C PRO A 183 5.66 -13.49 -11.64
N CYS A 184 5.26 -12.28 -11.19
CA CYS A 184 6.15 -11.41 -10.45
C CYS A 184 5.43 -10.58 -9.37
N VAL A 185 6.22 -10.02 -8.43
CA VAL A 185 5.76 -9.11 -7.38
C VAL A 185 6.35 -7.72 -7.60
N ALA A 186 5.53 -6.68 -7.49
CA ALA A 186 5.99 -5.30 -7.56
C ALA A 186 5.43 -4.45 -6.41
N ALA A 187 6.28 -3.61 -5.81
CA ALA A 187 5.87 -2.65 -4.80
C ALA A 187 5.99 -1.22 -5.35
N PHE A 188 4.93 -0.42 -5.14
CA PHE A 188 4.81 0.92 -5.70
C PHE A 188 5.02 2.00 -4.65
N ASP A 189 5.79 3.00 -5.01
CA ASP A 189 5.91 4.27 -4.33
C ASP A 189 4.88 5.26 -4.90
N LYS A 190 5.00 6.55 -4.60
CA LYS A 190 4.16 7.58 -5.19
C LYS A 190 4.40 7.65 -6.70
N ILE A 191 3.46 7.10 -7.47
CA ILE A 191 3.51 7.13 -8.94
C ILE A 191 3.17 8.54 -9.47
N PRO A 192 3.57 8.91 -10.69
CA PRO A 192 3.20 10.19 -11.29
C PRO A 192 1.68 10.36 -11.42
N GLY A 193 1.18 11.49 -10.96
CA GLY A 193 -0.26 11.80 -10.88
C GLY A 193 -0.88 11.30 -9.57
N GLU A 194 -2.13 11.68 -9.35
CA GLU A 194 -2.91 11.20 -8.20
C GLU A 194 -3.69 9.93 -8.57
N PRO A 195 -3.90 9.01 -7.62
CA PRO A 195 -4.78 7.87 -7.84
C PRO A 195 -6.19 8.33 -8.21
N ARG A 196 -6.84 7.58 -9.08
CA ARG A 196 -8.24 7.85 -9.45
C ARG A 196 -9.14 7.81 -8.23
N LEU A 197 -10.18 8.65 -8.24
CA LEU A 197 -11.17 8.71 -7.19
C LEU A 197 -12.40 7.85 -7.55
N PRO A 198 -13.08 7.28 -6.55
CA PRO A 198 -14.33 6.57 -6.76
C PRO A 198 -15.43 7.54 -7.20
N THR A 199 -16.37 7.05 -7.99
CA THR A 199 -17.62 7.75 -8.30
C THR A 199 -18.65 7.51 -7.18
N VAL A 200 -19.68 8.35 -7.10
CA VAL A 200 -20.80 8.13 -6.16
C VAL A 200 -21.46 6.77 -6.42
N ARG A 201 -21.63 6.40 -7.68
CA ARG A 201 -22.22 5.13 -8.07
C ARG A 201 -21.37 3.95 -7.61
N SER A 202 -20.08 3.92 -7.96
CA SER A 202 -19.18 2.83 -7.56
C SER A 202 -19.03 2.72 -6.04
N SER A 203 -19.04 3.84 -5.29
CA SER A 203 -19.05 3.84 -3.83
C SER A 203 -20.32 3.20 -3.25
N MET A 204 -21.49 3.48 -3.85
CA MET A 204 -22.75 2.85 -3.43
C MET A 204 -22.77 1.34 -3.74
N GLU A 205 -22.26 0.93 -4.89
CA GLU A 205 -22.14 -0.47 -5.28
C GLU A 205 -21.18 -1.21 -4.33
N ALA A 206 -20.00 -0.65 -4.07
CA ALA A 206 -18.99 -1.21 -3.16
C ALA A 206 -19.49 -1.32 -1.71
N SER A 207 -20.30 -0.35 -1.24
CA SER A 207 -20.88 -0.40 0.11
C SER A 207 -21.84 -1.59 0.33
N ARG A 208 -22.44 -2.10 -0.75
CA ARG A 208 -23.37 -3.25 -0.73
C ARG A 208 -22.72 -4.56 -1.11
N ALA A 209 -21.47 -4.52 -1.56
CA ALA A 209 -20.75 -5.72 -1.98
C ALA A 209 -20.55 -6.68 -0.79
N VAL A 210 -20.73 -7.97 -1.06
CA VAL A 210 -20.37 -9.02 -0.11
C VAL A 210 -18.90 -9.36 -0.33
N ILE A 211 -18.06 -9.07 0.66
CA ILE A 211 -16.64 -9.37 0.59
C ILE A 211 -16.42 -10.77 1.17
N PRO A 212 -15.95 -11.74 0.37
CA PRO A 212 -15.63 -13.07 0.85
C PRO A 212 -14.53 -13.02 1.92
N MET A 213 -14.75 -13.79 2.98
CA MET A 213 -13.74 -14.03 4.02
C MET A 213 -13.01 -15.34 3.75
N LEU A 214 -11.69 -15.29 3.88
CA LEU A 214 -10.80 -16.42 3.70
C LEU A 214 -10.19 -16.79 5.05
N GLU A 215 -10.51 -17.97 5.54
CA GLU A 215 -9.87 -18.52 6.74
C GLU A 215 -8.50 -19.09 6.38
N LEU A 216 -7.49 -18.71 7.16
CA LEU A 216 -6.12 -19.18 7.02
C LEU A 216 -5.87 -20.35 7.96
N SER A 217 -5.24 -21.41 7.46
CA SER A 217 -5.05 -22.66 8.20
C SER A 217 -4.00 -22.55 9.31
N GLU A 218 -2.97 -21.73 9.08
CA GLU A 218 -1.86 -21.56 10.01
C GLU A 218 -1.51 -20.08 10.16
N ILE A 219 -1.47 -19.62 11.41
CA ILE A 219 -1.01 -18.26 11.72
C ILE A 219 0.40 -18.39 12.29
N PRO A 220 1.42 -17.95 11.55
CA PRO A 220 2.80 -18.04 12.01
C PRO A 220 3.03 -17.14 13.22
N ALA A 221 3.77 -17.62 14.19
CA ALA A 221 4.20 -16.78 15.31
C ALA A 221 5.13 -15.68 14.79
N PRO A 222 4.99 -14.43 15.26
CA PRO A 222 5.90 -13.35 14.91
C PRO A 222 7.29 -13.64 15.47
N LEU A 223 8.33 -13.30 14.71
CA LEU A 223 9.73 -13.39 15.16
C LEU A 223 10.14 -12.14 15.94
N LEU A 224 9.47 -11.00 15.69
CA LEU A 224 9.71 -9.73 16.36
C LEU A 224 8.55 -9.41 17.29
N THR A 225 8.87 -9.02 18.52
CA THR A 225 7.88 -8.59 19.51
C THR A 225 8.14 -7.13 19.89
N VAL A 226 7.12 -6.29 19.77
CA VAL A 226 7.19 -4.90 20.25
C VAL A 226 7.15 -4.92 21.77
N ARG A 227 8.26 -4.52 22.43
CA ARG A 227 8.33 -4.44 23.88
C ARG A 227 7.76 -3.15 24.44
N GLU A 228 7.96 -2.05 23.71
CA GLU A 228 7.54 -0.73 24.15
C GLU A 228 7.39 0.20 22.97
N THR A 229 6.35 1.03 22.98
CA THR A 229 6.15 2.13 22.03
C THR A 229 6.23 3.45 22.81
N ARG A 230 7.12 4.33 22.40
CA ARG A 230 7.28 5.68 22.97
C ARG A 230 6.99 6.73 21.93
N PRO A 231 6.25 7.80 22.27
CA PRO A 231 6.09 8.92 21.37
C PRO A 231 7.48 9.54 21.09
N ALA A 232 7.80 9.75 19.81
CA ALA A 232 9.01 10.45 19.44
C ALA A 232 8.91 11.90 19.95
N SER A 233 9.76 12.28 20.92
CA SER A 233 9.92 13.67 21.31
C SER A 233 10.59 14.41 20.16
N ARG A 234 9.80 14.99 19.28
CA ARG A 234 10.29 15.95 18.27
C ARG A 234 10.51 17.29 18.96
N GLY A 235 11.57 17.38 19.75
CA GLY A 235 12.14 18.64 20.14
C GLY A 235 12.77 19.32 18.91
N MET A 236 11.93 19.82 18.02
CA MET A 236 12.41 20.78 17.01
C MET A 236 12.73 22.07 17.75
N GLN A 237 13.99 22.18 18.20
CA GLN A 237 14.56 23.48 18.53
C GLN A 237 14.76 24.23 17.21
N GLY A 238 13.68 24.77 16.69
CA GLY A 238 13.72 25.66 15.54
C GLY A 238 13.93 27.10 15.98
N VAL A 239 14.75 27.84 15.24
CA VAL A 239 14.84 29.30 15.39
C VAL A 239 13.74 29.92 14.53
N ARG A 240 12.78 30.60 15.17
CA ARG A 240 11.79 31.38 14.44
C ARG A 240 12.36 32.77 14.10
N ILE A 241 12.56 33.00 12.82
CA ILE A 241 13.04 34.29 12.32
C ILE A 241 11.80 35.15 12.03
N CYS A 242 11.69 36.27 12.73
CA CYS A 242 10.58 37.22 12.55
C CYS A 242 11.14 38.63 12.64
N LYS A 243 11.43 39.26 11.50
CA LYS A 243 11.91 40.66 11.40
C LYS A 243 10.84 41.55 10.80
N GLN A 244 11.08 42.88 10.82
CA GLN A 244 10.14 43.88 10.31
C GLN A 244 9.95 43.77 8.78
N THR A 245 10.99 43.35 8.05
CA THR A 245 10.94 43.18 6.59
C THR A 245 11.29 41.74 6.20
N GLY A 246 10.83 41.33 5.04
CA GLY A 246 11.21 40.04 4.43
C GLY A 246 12.70 39.96 4.12
N GLU A 247 13.31 41.09 3.71
CA GLU A 247 14.73 41.21 3.41
C GLU A 247 15.60 40.98 4.65
N ASP A 248 15.24 41.58 5.80
CA ASP A 248 15.97 41.38 7.06
C ASP A 248 15.84 39.93 7.55
N SER A 249 14.68 39.32 7.36
CA SER A 249 14.46 37.92 7.69
C SER A 249 15.35 37.01 6.83
N ALA A 250 15.44 37.28 5.53
CA ALA A 250 16.29 36.53 4.60
C ALA A 250 17.80 36.68 4.93
N LYS A 251 18.25 37.88 5.26
CA LYS A 251 19.64 38.13 5.71
C LYS A 251 19.99 37.34 6.96
N GLN A 252 19.07 37.30 7.94
CA GLN A 252 19.29 36.52 9.17
C GLN A 252 19.31 35.02 8.89
N LEU A 253 18.41 34.50 8.03
CA LEU A 253 18.43 33.10 7.62
C LEU A 253 19.76 32.73 6.97
N PHE A 254 20.23 33.54 6.00
CA PHE A 254 21.52 33.33 5.34
C PHE A 254 22.70 33.28 6.34
N GLN A 255 22.74 34.22 7.31
CA GLN A 255 23.76 34.21 8.34
C GLN A 255 23.76 32.94 9.20
N LEU A 256 22.53 32.46 9.58
CA LEU A 256 22.40 31.23 10.37
C LEU A 256 22.81 30.00 9.59
N LEU A 257 22.45 29.88 8.31
CA LEU A 257 22.83 28.77 7.45
C LEU A 257 24.34 28.73 7.18
N ASN A 258 24.95 29.91 6.95
CA ASN A 258 26.40 30.01 6.77
C ASN A 258 27.15 29.66 8.07
N ALA A 259 26.67 30.13 9.22
CA ALA A 259 27.25 29.78 10.52
C ALA A 259 27.13 28.30 10.87
N ALA A 260 26.11 27.64 10.35
CA ALA A 260 25.88 26.20 10.51
C ALA A 260 26.63 25.34 9.48
N GLY A 261 27.36 25.95 8.54
CA GLY A 261 28.12 25.23 7.50
C GLY A 261 27.21 24.51 6.48
N VAL A 262 26.00 25.00 6.27
CA VAL A 262 25.04 24.44 5.30
C VAL A 262 25.18 25.12 3.94
N LEU A 263 25.74 26.33 3.90
CA LEU A 263 26.03 27.10 2.69
C LEU A 263 27.52 27.38 2.61
#